data_7f2ce2f14014e0fd0a31c2408fcd25f7
#
_entry.id   7f2ce2f14014e0fd0a31c2408fcd25f7
#
_cell.length_a   1.000
_cell.length_b   1.000
_cell.length_c   1.000
_cell.angle_alpha   90.00
_cell.angle_beta   90.00
_cell.angle_gamma   90.00
#
_symmetry.space_group_name_H-M   'P 1'
#
loop_
_entity.id
_entity.type
_entity.pdbx_description
1 polymer ?
#
loop_
_entity_poly.entity_id
_entity_poly.type
_entity_poly.pdbx_seq_one_letter_code
_entity_poly.pdbx_strand_id
1 'polypeptide(L)'
;MVAAFGTVAEVDEDRIPRHEVVERLATATQSDTTGDEAVFLREESVQRGDTVARLLERMGVDDPAALAFLKGDANSQALFRQLSPGRNITARTGARGDLQTLVFPLNGGKDRALVVERQGSRGFTSTEQGLAFETQVVMRTAEIRYSLFGATDAAGIPDTVATQLADIFGGDIDFHRDLRRGDRLAVIYESVNYLGRPVRSGRILAAEFVNNGRAYRAAWFADPAGSEDSSGYYTADGKNIRKAFLRSPLEFSRITSGFSSSRFHPILQKWRAHRGIDYGAPTGTRVKATGTGTVEYAGTQGGYGKVIILRHQGRYTTLYGHLSGFA
;
A
#
# COMPACT_ATOMS: atom_id res chain seq x y z
N MET A 1 -18.94 -25.75 -50.05
CA MET A 1 -17.96 -25.34 -49.05
C MET A 1 -16.91 -24.54 -49.79
N VAL A 2 -16.93 -23.19 -49.70
CA VAL A 2 -16.00 -22.31 -50.40
C VAL A 2 -15.13 -21.69 -49.32
N ALA A 3 -13.83 -22.03 -49.30
CA ALA A 3 -12.87 -21.44 -48.41
C ALA A 3 -12.28 -20.18 -49.10
N ALA A 4 -12.55 -19.01 -48.53
CA ALA A 4 -11.92 -17.77 -48.99
C ALA A 4 -10.58 -17.62 -48.24
N PHE A 5 -9.49 -17.77 -48.93
CA PHE A 5 -8.16 -17.41 -48.46
C PHE A 5 -7.96 -15.91 -48.72
N GLY A 6 -7.94 -15.12 -47.65
CA GLY A 6 -7.50 -13.74 -47.70
C GLY A 6 -5.98 -13.70 -47.85
N THR A 7 -5.47 -13.27 -49.01
CA THR A 7 -4.08 -12.91 -49.16
C THR A 7 -3.82 -11.60 -48.46
N VAL A 8 -2.99 -11.61 -47.42
CA VAL A 8 -2.41 -10.39 -46.86
C VAL A 8 -1.45 -9.82 -47.92
N ALA A 9 -1.73 -8.61 -48.38
CA ALA A 9 -0.81 -7.93 -49.30
C ALA A 9 0.53 -7.74 -48.58
N GLU A 10 1.62 -8.23 -49.16
CA GLU A 10 2.96 -7.90 -48.69
C GLU A 10 3.12 -6.37 -48.73
N VAL A 11 3.36 -5.77 -47.60
CA VAL A 11 3.69 -4.33 -47.52
C VAL A 11 5.13 -4.21 -48.00
N ASP A 12 5.31 -3.59 -49.17
CA ASP A 12 6.62 -3.27 -49.71
C ASP A 12 7.28 -2.19 -48.83
N GLU A 13 8.15 -2.63 -47.91
CA GLU A 13 8.84 -1.76 -46.95
C GLU A 13 9.69 -0.68 -47.60
N ASP A 14 10.11 -0.90 -48.85
CA ASP A 14 10.91 0.09 -49.61
C ASP A 14 10.06 1.26 -50.15
N ARG A 15 8.73 1.18 -50.07
CA ARG A 15 7.81 2.26 -50.44
C ARG A 15 7.42 3.19 -49.31
N ILE A 16 7.86 2.91 -48.09
CA ILE A 16 7.59 3.80 -46.95
C ILE A 16 8.62 4.96 -47.01
N PRO A 17 8.19 6.21 -47.23
CA PRO A 17 9.14 7.32 -47.24
C PRO A 17 9.72 7.47 -45.81
N ARG A 18 11.01 7.19 -45.69
CA ARG A 18 11.75 7.42 -44.46
C ARG A 18 12.26 8.85 -44.48
N HIS A 19 11.79 9.67 -43.56
CA HIS A 19 12.34 10.98 -43.26
C HIS A 19 13.32 10.84 -42.10
N GLU A 20 14.59 11.00 -42.36
CA GLU A 20 15.58 11.11 -41.32
C GLU A 20 15.53 12.54 -40.76
N VAL A 21 15.01 12.69 -39.52
CA VAL A 21 15.02 13.96 -38.80
C VAL A 21 16.24 13.93 -37.88
N VAL A 22 17.28 14.64 -38.27
CA VAL A 22 18.46 14.88 -37.43
C VAL A 22 18.16 16.08 -36.54
N GLU A 23 17.70 15.82 -35.34
CA GLU A 23 17.52 16.84 -34.31
C GLU A 23 18.82 17.03 -33.54
N ARG A 24 19.45 18.21 -33.70
CA ARG A 24 20.59 18.57 -32.87
C ARG A 24 20.10 18.88 -31.49
N LEU A 25 20.18 17.92 -30.55
CA LEU A 25 20.04 18.19 -29.13
C LEU A 25 21.14 19.20 -28.75
N ALA A 26 20.73 20.41 -28.38
CA ALA A 26 21.62 21.32 -27.70
C ALA A 26 21.95 20.67 -26.36
N THR A 27 23.04 19.94 -26.30
CA THR A 27 23.64 19.53 -25.03
C THR A 27 23.95 20.83 -24.29
N ALA A 28 23.22 21.14 -23.24
CA ALA A 28 23.61 22.16 -22.31
C ALA A 28 25.07 21.86 -21.93
N THR A 29 25.95 22.81 -22.24
CA THR A 29 27.35 22.75 -21.85
C THR A 29 27.35 22.44 -20.36
N GLN A 30 27.84 21.26 -19.97
CA GLN A 30 28.09 20.97 -18.58
C GLN A 30 29.03 22.08 -18.11
N SER A 31 28.52 23.01 -17.33
CA SER A 31 29.35 23.89 -16.55
C SER A 31 30.19 22.98 -15.68
N ASP A 32 31.52 23.05 -15.85
CA ASP A 32 32.46 22.40 -14.93
C ASP A 32 32.17 22.90 -13.51
N THR A 33 31.24 22.24 -12.87
CA THR A 33 31.04 22.36 -11.43
C THR A 33 32.24 21.70 -10.80
N THR A 34 33.12 22.52 -10.27
CA THR A 34 34.19 22.09 -9.41
C THR A 34 33.63 21.10 -8.40
N GLY A 35 34.27 19.96 -8.21
CA GLY A 35 33.74 18.76 -7.55
C GLY A 35 33.18 18.88 -6.13
N ASP A 36 33.12 20.09 -5.57
CA ASP A 36 32.55 20.40 -4.24
C ASP A 36 31.07 20.86 -4.30
N GLU A 37 30.51 21.11 -5.51
CA GLU A 37 29.11 21.54 -5.72
C GLU A 37 28.20 20.44 -6.31
N ALA A 38 28.68 19.22 -6.46
CA ALA A 38 27.85 18.13 -6.97
C ALA A 38 26.70 17.82 -6.00
N VAL A 39 25.48 18.05 -6.46
CA VAL A 39 24.26 17.73 -5.71
C VAL A 39 23.60 16.50 -6.29
N PHE A 40 23.40 15.50 -5.48
CA PHE A 40 22.76 14.24 -5.87
C PHE A 40 21.31 14.21 -5.41
N LEU A 41 20.41 13.93 -6.33
CA LEU A 41 19.02 13.63 -6.00
C LEU A 41 18.93 12.16 -5.63
N ARG A 42 18.48 11.89 -4.42
CA ARG A 42 18.30 10.54 -3.89
C ARG A 42 16.85 10.32 -3.52
N GLU A 43 16.38 9.13 -3.78
CA GLU A 43 15.02 8.73 -3.46
C GLU A 43 15.03 7.33 -2.87
N GLU A 44 14.27 7.15 -1.78
CA GLU A 44 14.11 5.88 -1.12
C GLU A 44 12.67 5.64 -0.71
N SER A 45 12.24 4.39 -0.86
CA SER A 45 10.96 3.94 -0.36
C SER A 45 11.08 3.46 1.08
N VAL A 46 10.15 3.89 1.91
CA VAL A 46 10.05 3.42 3.30
C VAL A 46 9.69 1.94 3.30
N GLN A 47 10.51 1.14 3.96
CA GLN A 47 10.31 -0.29 4.12
C GLN A 47 9.71 -0.61 5.49
N ARG A 48 9.18 -1.82 5.64
CA ARG A 48 8.61 -2.27 6.91
C ARG A 48 9.70 -2.37 7.98
N GLY A 49 9.49 -1.67 9.10
CA GLY A 49 10.44 -1.61 10.22
C GLY A 49 11.53 -0.55 10.09
N ASP A 50 11.44 0.32 9.08
CA ASP A 50 12.35 1.44 8.95
C ASP A 50 12.20 2.44 10.08
N THR A 51 13.34 3.01 10.44
CA THR A 51 13.44 4.25 11.21
C THR A 51 13.93 5.37 10.31
N VAL A 52 13.67 6.62 10.69
CA VAL A 52 14.17 7.80 9.95
C VAL A 52 15.69 7.72 9.76
N ALA A 53 16.43 7.28 10.80
CA ALA A 53 17.89 7.16 10.72
C ALA A 53 18.33 6.12 9.67
N ARG A 54 17.74 4.93 9.66
CA ARG A 54 18.04 3.90 8.65
C ARG A 54 17.69 4.34 7.23
N LEU A 55 16.59 5.06 7.09
CA LEU A 55 16.18 5.57 5.79
C LEU A 55 17.19 6.59 5.26
N LEU A 56 17.63 7.54 6.09
CA LEU A 56 18.65 8.52 5.72
C LEU A 56 19.98 7.84 5.36
N GLU A 57 20.39 6.82 6.13
CA GLU A 57 21.59 6.02 5.83
C GLU A 57 21.50 5.36 4.44
N ARG A 58 20.36 4.71 4.11
CA ARG A 58 20.16 4.14 2.77
C ARG A 58 20.18 5.18 1.66
N MET A 59 19.70 6.37 1.95
CA MET A 59 19.78 7.52 1.04
C MET A 59 21.19 8.08 0.90
N GLY A 60 22.18 7.52 1.63
CA GLY A 60 23.55 8.01 1.64
C GLY A 60 23.67 9.39 2.28
N VAL A 61 22.78 9.71 3.21
CA VAL A 61 22.88 10.92 4.06
C VAL A 61 23.76 10.58 5.25
N ASP A 62 24.95 11.15 5.28
CA ASP A 62 25.87 11.08 6.41
C ASP A 62 25.98 12.47 7.06
N ASP A 63 24.93 12.82 7.82
CA ASP A 63 24.77 14.15 8.39
C ASP A 63 24.14 14.08 9.80
N PRO A 64 24.96 13.93 10.84
CA PRO A 64 24.48 13.88 12.22
C PRO A 64 23.70 15.13 12.65
N ALA A 65 24.07 16.31 12.10
CA ALA A 65 23.38 17.55 12.40
C ALA A 65 21.96 17.57 11.81
N ALA A 66 21.79 17.04 10.59
CA ALA A 66 20.46 16.87 9.99
C ALA A 66 19.58 15.94 10.83
N LEU A 67 20.09 14.79 11.25
CA LEU A 67 19.34 13.85 12.09
C LEU A 67 19.00 14.45 13.46
N ALA A 68 19.91 15.20 14.08
CA ALA A 68 19.65 15.88 15.34
C ALA A 68 18.56 16.96 15.18
N PHE A 69 18.63 17.75 14.11
CA PHE A 69 17.60 18.73 13.76
C PHE A 69 16.23 18.07 13.58
N LEU A 70 16.13 17.04 12.74
CA LEU A 70 14.88 16.33 12.49
C LEU A 70 14.23 15.80 13.77
N LYS A 71 15.03 15.31 14.72
CA LYS A 71 14.54 14.82 16.03
C LYS A 71 14.04 15.94 16.94
N GLY A 72 14.66 17.10 16.89
CA GLY A 72 14.35 18.24 17.79
C GLY A 72 13.31 19.21 17.26
N ASP A 73 13.07 19.23 15.96
CA ASP A 73 12.20 20.19 15.31
C ASP A 73 10.73 19.78 15.33
N ALA A 74 9.84 20.69 15.70
CA ALA A 74 8.40 20.42 15.87
C ALA A 74 7.71 20.01 14.57
N ASN A 75 8.03 20.66 13.44
CA ASN A 75 7.45 20.34 12.14
C ASN A 75 7.92 18.98 11.65
N SER A 76 9.20 18.68 11.86
CA SER A 76 9.82 17.42 11.46
C SER A 76 9.26 16.21 12.22
N GLN A 77 8.56 16.41 13.35
CA GLN A 77 7.86 15.32 14.05
C GLN A 77 6.79 14.63 13.17
N ALA A 78 6.28 15.34 12.16
CA ALA A 78 5.36 14.73 11.18
C ALA A 78 6.02 13.57 10.42
N LEU A 79 7.30 13.67 10.09
CA LEU A 79 8.08 12.59 9.45
C LEU A 79 8.08 11.32 10.31
N PHE A 80 8.34 11.44 11.61
CA PHE A 80 8.38 10.28 12.52
C PHE A 80 7.01 9.64 12.73
N ARG A 81 5.95 10.45 12.85
CA ARG A 81 4.58 9.96 13.05
C ARG A 81 3.97 9.33 11.81
N GLN A 82 4.36 9.80 10.62
CA GLN A 82 3.74 9.40 9.35
C GLN A 82 4.62 8.49 8.51
N LEU A 83 5.78 8.05 9.04
CA LEU A 83 6.66 7.11 8.37
C LEU A 83 5.94 5.77 8.23
N SER A 84 5.58 5.40 7.01
CA SER A 84 4.86 4.16 6.72
C SER A 84 5.36 3.52 5.43
N PRO A 85 5.37 2.18 5.34
CA PRO A 85 5.83 1.47 4.15
C PRO A 85 5.13 1.93 2.87
N GLY A 86 5.87 1.96 1.76
CA GLY A 86 5.37 2.38 0.44
C GLY A 86 5.31 3.89 0.22
N ARG A 87 5.85 4.69 1.14
CA ARG A 87 6.10 6.13 0.93
C ARG A 87 7.50 6.36 0.45
N ASN A 88 7.64 7.25 -0.52
CA ASN A 88 8.94 7.68 -0.98
C ASN A 88 9.34 8.99 -0.32
N ILE A 89 10.61 9.09 0.03
CA ILE A 89 11.26 10.30 0.51
C ILE A 89 12.31 10.70 -0.51
N THR A 90 12.36 11.97 -0.81
CA THR A 90 13.35 12.54 -1.72
C THR A 90 14.33 13.40 -0.92
N ALA A 91 15.62 13.21 -1.12
CA ALA A 91 16.67 14.06 -0.57
C ALA A 91 17.61 14.56 -1.64
N ARG A 92 18.10 15.77 -1.46
CA ARG A 92 19.25 16.30 -2.19
C ARG A 92 20.44 16.29 -1.22
N THR A 93 21.52 15.65 -1.63
CA THR A 93 22.74 15.52 -0.82
C THR A 93 23.93 16.09 -1.58
N GLY A 94 24.86 16.66 -0.85
CA GLY A 94 26.19 16.99 -1.39
C GLY A 94 27.05 15.74 -1.62
N ALA A 95 28.25 15.92 -2.16
CA ALA A 95 29.18 14.83 -2.51
C ALA A 95 29.60 13.98 -1.30
N ARG A 96 29.62 14.55 -0.11
CA ARG A 96 30.00 13.90 1.16
C ARG A 96 28.82 13.32 1.93
N GLY A 97 27.62 13.33 1.35
CA GLY A 97 26.39 12.84 2.01
C GLY A 97 25.75 13.88 2.94
N ASP A 98 26.20 15.12 2.94
CA ASP A 98 25.57 16.21 3.66
C ASP A 98 24.19 16.53 3.08
N LEU A 99 23.18 16.58 3.93
CA LEU A 99 21.81 16.86 3.54
C LEU A 99 21.65 18.32 3.13
N GLN A 100 21.17 18.58 1.92
CA GLN A 100 20.81 19.90 1.43
C GLN A 100 19.31 20.16 1.55
N THR A 101 18.52 19.21 1.08
CA THR A 101 17.05 19.30 1.12
C THR A 101 16.46 17.93 1.36
N LEU A 102 15.42 17.84 2.19
CA LEU A 102 14.59 16.64 2.37
C LEU A 102 13.13 17.00 2.09
N VAL A 103 12.47 16.19 1.26
CA VAL A 103 11.04 16.35 0.94
C VAL A 103 10.30 15.09 1.35
N PHE A 104 9.33 15.25 2.24
CA PHE A 104 8.46 14.17 2.72
C PHE A 104 6.99 14.54 2.53
N PRO A 105 6.24 13.83 1.66
CA PRO A 105 4.81 14.06 1.46
C PRO A 105 4.02 13.79 2.74
N LEU A 106 3.13 14.71 3.14
CA LEU A 106 2.32 14.59 4.35
C LEU A 106 0.95 13.98 4.06
N ASN A 107 0.35 13.37 5.08
CA ASN A 107 -1.07 13.00 5.08
C ASN A 107 -1.94 14.24 5.32
N GLY A 108 -3.21 14.19 4.86
CA GLY A 108 -4.19 15.23 5.18
C GLY A 108 -4.32 16.37 4.18
N GLY A 109 -3.63 16.29 3.05
CA GLY A 109 -3.79 17.23 1.92
C GLY A 109 -3.12 16.67 0.68
N LYS A 110 -3.75 16.85 -0.50
CA LYS A 110 -3.22 16.26 -1.74
C LYS A 110 -1.83 16.83 -2.11
N ASP A 111 -1.52 18.05 -1.62
CA ASP A 111 -0.39 18.83 -2.11
C ASP A 111 0.51 19.35 -0.98
N ARG A 112 0.52 18.71 0.20
CA ARG A 112 1.36 19.12 1.34
C ARG A 112 2.55 18.22 1.53
N ALA A 113 3.71 18.82 1.73
CA ALA A 113 4.93 18.12 2.12
C ALA A 113 5.68 18.88 3.22
N LEU A 114 6.37 18.13 4.06
CA LEU A 114 7.44 18.65 4.89
C LEU A 114 8.67 18.84 3.99
N VAL A 115 9.18 20.07 3.94
CA VAL A 115 10.42 20.39 3.27
C VAL A 115 11.41 20.85 4.35
N VAL A 116 12.55 20.18 4.41
CA VAL A 116 13.67 20.55 5.29
C VAL A 116 14.82 21.00 4.42
N GLU A 117 15.33 22.18 4.67
CA GLU A 117 16.39 22.80 3.87
C GLU A 117 17.56 23.23 4.73
N ARG A 118 18.77 23.01 4.22
CA ARG A 118 19.99 23.52 4.83
C ARG A 118 20.13 25.02 4.54
N GLN A 119 20.31 25.79 5.59
CA GLN A 119 20.53 27.25 5.53
C GLN A 119 22.01 27.60 5.69
N GLY A 120 22.87 26.98 4.87
CA GLY A 120 24.31 27.16 4.95
C GLY A 120 24.85 26.82 6.36
N SER A 121 25.60 27.73 6.97
CA SER A 121 26.17 27.55 8.32
C SER A 121 25.15 27.75 9.47
N ARG A 122 23.92 28.21 9.17
CA ARG A 122 22.86 28.44 10.17
C ARG A 122 22.12 27.16 10.57
N GLY A 123 22.45 26.01 9.97
CA GLY A 123 21.78 24.74 10.23
C GLY A 123 20.64 24.47 9.27
N PHE A 124 19.49 24.03 9.78
CA PHE A 124 18.33 23.62 8.97
C PHE A 124 17.10 24.43 9.32
N THR A 125 16.19 24.53 8.35
CA THR A 125 14.81 24.98 8.55
C THR A 125 13.86 23.93 8.06
N SER A 126 12.68 23.84 8.67
CA SER A 126 11.60 22.98 8.25
C SER A 126 10.35 23.80 7.98
N THR A 127 9.70 23.53 6.88
CA THR A 127 8.43 24.17 6.51
C THR A 127 7.47 23.13 5.93
N GLU A 128 6.19 23.31 6.23
CA GLU A 128 5.16 22.60 5.47
C GLU A 128 4.77 23.45 4.26
N GLN A 129 4.97 22.91 3.09
CA GLN A 129 4.71 23.60 1.83
C GLN A 129 3.67 22.86 0.99
N GLY A 130 2.88 23.63 0.23
CA GLY A 130 2.14 23.08 -0.91
C GLY A 130 3.12 22.79 -2.04
N LEU A 131 3.22 21.54 -2.46
CA LEU A 131 4.00 21.16 -3.63
C LEU A 131 3.06 20.78 -4.76
N ALA A 132 3.43 21.12 -6.00
CA ALA A 132 2.71 20.66 -7.18
C ALA A 132 2.99 19.16 -7.38
N PHE A 133 2.12 18.32 -6.85
CA PHE A 133 2.12 16.89 -7.13
C PHE A 133 1.26 16.60 -8.36
N GLU A 134 1.75 15.73 -9.21
CA GLU A 134 1.02 15.23 -10.36
C GLU A 134 0.41 13.87 -10.03
N THR A 135 -0.89 13.70 -10.29
CA THR A 135 -1.53 12.40 -10.16
C THR A 135 -1.58 11.73 -11.53
N GLN A 136 -0.98 10.57 -11.64
CA GLN A 136 -1.00 9.73 -12.84
C GLN A 136 -1.78 8.46 -12.56
N VAL A 137 -2.48 7.96 -13.57
CA VAL A 137 -3.15 6.66 -13.53
C VAL A 137 -2.19 5.59 -14.02
N VAL A 138 -1.93 4.60 -13.19
CA VAL A 138 -0.98 3.52 -13.46
C VAL A 138 -1.71 2.19 -13.46
N MET A 139 -1.46 1.38 -14.48
CA MET A 139 -1.91 -0.01 -14.55
C MET A 139 -0.73 -0.95 -14.31
N ARG A 140 -0.96 -1.97 -13.49
CA ARG A 140 0.00 -3.06 -13.23
C ARG A 140 -0.73 -4.40 -13.20
N THR A 141 0.02 -5.45 -13.53
CA THR A 141 -0.43 -6.84 -13.43
C THR A 141 0.58 -7.65 -12.65
N ALA A 142 0.12 -8.66 -11.94
CA ALA A 142 0.99 -9.60 -11.24
C ALA A 142 0.42 -11.02 -11.26
N GLU A 143 1.29 -12.01 -11.13
CA GLU A 143 0.93 -13.41 -10.97
C GLU A 143 1.36 -13.92 -9.60
N ILE A 144 0.46 -14.60 -8.91
CA ILE A 144 0.72 -15.18 -7.60
C ILE A 144 1.64 -16.40 -7.74
N ARG A 145 2.80 -16.33 -7.11
CA ARG A 145 3.70 -17.47 -6.95
C ARG A 145 3.61 -18.08 -5.56
N TYR A 146 3.55 -17.24 -4.53
CA TYR A 146 3.53 -17.63 -3.12
C TYR A 146 2.53 -16.82 -2.30
N SER A 147 2.49 -15.51 -2.44
CA SER A 147 1.64 -14.61 -1.67
C SER A 147 1.26 -13.37 -2.48
N LEU A 148 0.25 -12.64 -2.03
CA LEU A 148 -0.14 -11.37 -2.63
C LEU A 148 1.02 -10.36 -2.60
N PHE A 149 1.63 -10.13 -1.44
CA PHE A 149 2.71 -9.16 -1.29
C PHE A 149 3.96 -9.53 -2.09
N GLY A 150 4.32 -10.81 -2.13
CA GLY A 150 5.44 -11.24 -2.97
C GLY A 150 5.19 -11.05 -4.47
N ALA A 151 3.93 -11.17 -4.91
CA ALA A 151 3.56 -10.93 -6.31
C ALA A 151 3.53 -9.43 -6.63
N THR A 152 2.98 -8.61 -5.73
CA THR A 152 2.93 -7.15 -5.90
C THR A 152 4.32 -6.53 -5.85
N ASP A 153 5.18 -6.96 -4.94
CA ASP A 153 6.58 -6.54 -4.86
C ASP A 153 7.35 -6.84 -6.15
N ALA A 154 7.26 -8.09 -6.64
CA ALA A 154 7.88 -8.50 -7.91
C ALA A 154 7.39 -7.70 -9.13
N ALA A 155 6.17 -7.15 -9.08
CA ALA A 155 5.56 -6.34 -10.14
C ALA A 155 5.74 -4.83 -9.93
N GLY A 156 6.46 -4.39 -8.90
CA GLY A 156 6.63 -2.99 -8.55
C GLY A 156 5.32 -2.31 -8.13
N ILE A 157 4.38 -3.06 -7.56
CA ILE A 157 3.13 -2.54 -7.02
C ILE A 157 3.36 -2.21 -5.54
N PRO A 158 3.11 -0.96 -5.10
CA PRO A 158 3.33 -0.56 -3.71
C PRO A 158 2.52 -1.39 -2.69
N ASP A 159 3.07 -1.63 -1.50
CA ASP A 159 2.42 -2.35 -0.40
C ASP A 159 1.07 -1.75 0.01
N THR A 160 0.94 -0.42 -0.08
CA THR A 160 -0.32 0.27 0.17
C THR A 160 -1.42 -0.12 -0.82
N VAL A 161 -1.06 -0.40 -2.08
CA VAL A 161 -1.99 -0.90 -3.11
C VAL A 161 -2.31 -2.37 -2.85
N ALA A 162 -1.32 -3.18 -2.45
CA ALA A 162 -1.54 -4.58 -2.07
C ALA A 162 -2.52 -4.69 -0.88
N THR A 163 -2.37 -3.81 0.13
CA THR A 163 -3.29 -3.74 1.27
C THR A 163 -4.70 -3.34 0.82
N GLN A 164 -4.85 -2.34 -0.05
CA GLN A 164 -6.14 -1.96 -0.60
C GLN A 164 -6.79 -3.12 -1.39
N LEU A 165 -6.02 -3.89 -2.18
CA LEU A 165 -6.53 -5.08 -2.87
C LEU A 165 -7.06 -6.12 -1.88
N ALA A 166 -6.33 -6.36 -0.78
CA ALA A 166 -6.77 -7.27 0.27
C ALA A 166 -8.07 -6.77 0.95
N ASP A 167 -8.21 -5.47 1.19
CA ASP A 167 -9.43 -4.89 1.75
C ASP A 167 -10.62 -4.96 0.78
N ILE A 168 -10.40 -4.73 -0.52
CA ILE A 168 -11.45 -4.79 -1.56
C ILE A 168 -11.98 -6.21 -1.70
N PHE A 169 -11.11 -7.19 -1.86
CA PHE A 169 -11.50 -8.58 -2.16
C PHE A 169 -11.57 -9.48 -0.94
N GLY A 170 -11.21 -8.99 0.25
CA GLY A 170 -11.15 -9.78 1.48
C GLY A 170 -12.50 -10.34 1.97
N GLY A 171 -13.61 -9.84 1.43
CA GLY A 171 -14.93 -10.43 1.62
C GLY A 171 -15.17 -11.67 0.73
N ASP A 172 -14.43 -11.82 -0.37
CA ASP A 172 -14.56 -12.91 -1.34
C ASP A 172 -13.41 -13.90 -1.29
N ILE A 173 -12.20 -13.43 -1.02
CA ILE A 173 -10.94 -14.19 -1.08
C ILE A 173 -10.27 -14.13 0.29
N ASP A 174 -9.98 -15.29 0.85
CA ASP A 174 -9.04 -15.41 1.98
C ASP A 174 -7.62 -15.47 1.41
N PHE A 175 -6.92 -14.33 1.42
CA PHE A 175 -5.59 -14.19 0.83
C PHE A 175 -4.52 -15.07 1.48
N HIS A 176 -4.83 -15.71 2.60
CA HIS A 176 -3.94 -16.70 3.22
C HIS A 176 -4.22 -18.13 2.75
N ARG A 177 -5.48 -18.47 2.48
CA ARG A 177 -5.91 -19.87 2.23
C ARG A 177 -6.29 -20.15 0.80
N ASP A 178 -6.89 -19.17 0.13
CA ASP A 178 -7.52 -19.38 -1.17
C ASP A 178 -6.56 -19.13 -2.33
N LEU A 179 -5.43 -18.43 -2.09
CA LEU A 179 -4.45 -18.16 -3.14
C LEU A 179 -3.80 -19.44 -3.69
N ARG A 180 -3.66 -19.46 -5.00
CA ARG A 180 -2.98 -20.54 -5.74
C ARG A 180 -1.92 -19.96 -6.65
N ARG A 181 -0.88 -20.75 -6.86
CA ARG A 181 0.12 -20.43 -7.90
C ARG A 181 -0.58 -20.34 -9.26
N GLY A 182 -0.31 -19.25 -9.99
CA GLY A 182 -0.94 -18.97 -11.27
C GLY A 182 -2.19 -18.09 -11.17
N ASP A 183 -2.68 -17.78 -9.97
CA ASP A 183 -3.67 -16.71 -9.81
C ASP A 183 -3.10 -15.40 -10.30
N ARG A 184 -3.94 -14.52 -10.85
CA ARG A 184 -3.49 -13.26 -11.46
C ARG A 184 -4.26 -12.08 -10.91
N LEU A 185 -3.61 -10.94 -10.91
CA LEU A 185 -4.26 -9.67 -10.61
C LEU A 185 -3.90 -8.63 -11.66
N ALA A 186 -4.83 -7.74 -11.92
CA ALA A 186 -4.63 -6.49 -12.62
C ALA A 186 -5.20 -5.37 -11.76
N VAL A 187 -4.46 -4.26 -11.66
CA VAL A 187 -4.87 -3.12 -10.83
C VAL A 187 -4.58 -1.82 -11.54
N ILE A 188 -5.55 -0.91 -11.49
CA ILE A 188 -5.44 0.47 -11.94
C ILE A 188 -5.55 1.34 -10.70
N TYR A 189 -4.55 2.16 -10.44
CA TYR A 189 -4.51 3.02 -9.25
C TYR A 189 -3.88 4.37 -9.56
N GLU A 190 -4.13 5.33 -8.68
CA GLU A 190 -3.52 6.65 -8.72
C GLU A 190 -2.10 6.59 -8.16
N SER A 191 -1.13 7.09 -8.90
CA SER A 191 0.23 7.36 -8.46
C SER A 191 0.41 8.86 -8.33
N VAL A 192 0.75 9.34 -7.15
CA VAL A 192 1.05 10.75 -6.91
C VAL A 192 2.55 10.95 -7.05
N ASN A 193 2.94 11.79 -7.99
CA ASN A 193 4.33 12.03 -8.37
C ASN A 193 4.77 13.44 -7.98
N TYR A 194 6.05 13.57 -7.68
CA TYR A 194 6.75 14.84 -7.51
C TYR A 194 8.00 14.83 -8.39
N LEU A 195 8.16 15.85 -9.22
CA LEU A 195 9.23 15.93 -10.22
C LEU A 195 9.32 14.67 -11.10
N GLY A 196 8.15 14.15 -11.53
CA GLY A 196 8.05 12.95 -12.38
C GLY A 196 8.30 11.62 -11.65
N ARG A 197 8.51 11.62 -10.34
CA ARG A 197 8.77 10.42 -9.52
C ARG A 197 7.62 10.09 -8.58
N PRO A 198 7.25 8.81 -8.43
CA PRO A 198 6.18 8.41 -7.53
C PRO A 198 6.58 8.62 -6.07
N VAL A 199 5.79 9.39 -5.33
CA VAL A 199 6.02 9.66 -3.90
C VAL A 199 5.02 8.96 -2.99
N ARG A 200 3.84 8.62 -3.51
CA ARG A 200 2.83 7.80 -2.82
C ARG A 200 1.83 7.23 -3.81
N SER A 201 1.20 6.13 -3.45
CA SER A 201 0.02 5.64 -4.16
C SER A 201 -1.25 6.28 -3.58
N GLY A 202 -2.19 6.55 -4.47
CA GLY A 202 -3.54 6.97 -4.12
C GLY A 202 -4.50 5.79 -4.05
N ARG A 203 -5.72 6.01 -4.53
CA ARG A 203 -6.80 5.05 -4.54
C ARG A 203 -6.67 4.08 -5.70
N ILE A 204 -7.11 2.85 -5.50
CA ILE A 204 -7.39 1.93 -6.60
C ILE A 204 -8.64 2.42 -7.33
N LEU A 205 -8.54 2.58 -8.65
CA LEU A 205 -9.67 2.97 -9.50
C LEU A 205 -10.42 1.76 -10.02
N ALA A 206 -9.69 0.71 -10.39
CA ALA A 206 -10.25 -0.57 -10.78
C ALA A 206 -9.27 -1.70 -10.48
N ALA A 207 -9.81 -2.89 -10.22
CA ALA A 207 -9.00 -4.08 -10.03
C ALA A 207 -9.75 -5.32 -10.51
N GLU A 208 -8.98 -6.28 -11.01
CA GLU A 208 -9.43 -7.65 -11.27
C GLU A 208 -8.50 -8.61 -10.54
N PHE A 209 -9.08 -9.59 -9.87
CA PHE A 209 -8.35 -10.69 -9.27
C PHE A 209 -8.93 -12.02 -9.79
N VAL A 210 -8.11 -12.82 -10.44
CA VAL A 210 -8.50 -14.16 -10.89
C VAL A 210 -7.94 -15.17 -9.90
N ASN A 211 -8.82 -15.76 -9.11
CA ASN A 211 -8.49 -16.78 -8.12
C ASN A 211 -9.14 -18.10 -8.48
N ASN A 212 -8.34 -19.14 -8.63
CA ASN A 212 -8.79 -20.47 -9.01
C ASN A 212 -9.74 -20.46 -10.25
N GLY A 213 -9.38 -19.68 -11.27
CA GLY A 213 -10.15 -19.52 -12.51
C GLY A 213 -11.38 -18.62 -12.42
N ARG A 214 -11.75 -18.13 -11.24
CA ARG A 214 -12.86 -17.19 -11.05
C ARG A 214 -12.36 -15.76 -11.00
N ALA A 215 -12.92 -14.89 -11.84
CA ALA A 215 -12.61 -13.46 -11.85
C ALA A 215 -13.50 -12.69 -10.87
N TYR A 216 -12.86 -11.87 -10.04
CA TYR A 216 -13.48 -10.90 -9.15
C TYR A 216 -13.07 -9.52 -9.66
N ARG A 217 -14.04 -8.62 -9.86
CA ARG A 217 -13.80 -7.29 -10.42
C ARG A 217 -14.35 -6.23 -9.51
N ALA A 218 -13.61 -5.15 -9.39
CA ALA A 218 -13.94 -3.99 -8.59
C ALA A 218 -13.67 -2.71 -9.36
N ALA A 219 -14.59 -1.76 -9.33
CA ALA A 219 -14.38 -0.41 -9.81
C ALA A 219 -14.80 0.58 -8.74
N TRP A 220 -14.00 1.63 -8.56
CA TRP A 220 -14.36 2.72 -7.66
C TRP A 220 -15.42 3.59 -8.29
N PHE A 221 -16.48 3.85 -7.55
CA PHE A 221 -17.50 4.83 -7.86
C PHE A 221 -17.51 5.90 -6.78
N ALA A 222 -17.37 7.17 -7.20
CA ALA A 222 -17.54 8.32 -6.34
C ALA A 222 -18.97 8.83 -6.53
N ASP A 223 -19.73 8.94 -5.45
CA ASP A 223 -21.08 9.50 -5.52
C ASP A 223 -21.00 10.99 -5.91
N PRO A 224 -21.61 11.40 -7.04
CA PRO A 224 -21.63 12.80 -7.45
C PRO A 224 -22.32 13.74 -6.44
N ALA A 225 -23.21 13.19 -5.60
CA ALA A 225 -23.88 13.94 -4.54
C ALA A 225 -23.01 14.16 -3.30
N GLY A 226 -21.77 13.59 -3.29
CA GLY A 226 -20.78 13.80 -2.24
C GLY A 226 -21.02 12.99 -0.96
N SER A 227 -21.93 12.02 -0.98
CA SER A 227 -22.13 11.13 0.16
C SER A 227 -20.99 10.11 0.25
N GLU A 228 -20.26 10.10 1.36
CA GLU A 228 -19.21 9.10 1.63
C GLU A 228 -19.79 7.68 1.74
N ASP A 229 -21.04 7.55 2.18
CA ASP A 229 -21.70 6.25 2.38
C ASP A 229 -22.05 5.54 1.07
N SER A 230 -22.27 6.29 -0.01
CA SER A 230 -22.57 5.74 -1.34
C SER A 230 -21.35 5.67 -2.26
N SER A 231 -20.22 6.28 -1.88
CA SER A 231 -18.95 6.10 -2.57
C SER A 231 -18.29 4.79 -2.17
N GLY A 232 -17.80 4.02 -3.14
CA GLY A 232 -17.22 2.71 -2.81
C GLY A 232 -16.80 1.90 -4.03
N TYR A 233 -16.45 0.65 -3.78
CA TYR A 233 -16.13 -0.30 -4.84
C TYR A 233 -17.37 -1.13 -5.22
N TYR A 234 -17.58 -1.24 -6.52
CA TYR A 234 -18.73 -1.93 -7.10
C TYR A 234 -18.29 -2.93 -8.15
N THR A 235 -19.06 -4.02 -8.27
CA THR A 235 -18.94 -4.97 -9.37
C THR A 235 -19.47 -4.37 -10.68
N ALA A 236 -19.20 -5.00 -11.81
CA ALA A 236 -19.67 -4.55 -13.12
C ALA A 236 -21.22 -4.50 -13.23
N ASP A 237 -21.91 -5.29 -12.42
CA ASP A 237 -23.39 -5.31 -12.34
C ASP A 237 -23.94 -4.35 -11.25
N GLY A 238 -23.10 -3.43 -10.76
CA GLY A 238 -23.50 -2.34 -9.86
C GLY A 238 -23.72 -2.77 -8.39
N LYS A 239 -23.31 -3.97 -8.02
CA LYS A 239 -23.39 -4.41 -6.62
C LYS A 239 -22.19 -3.89 -5.82
N ASN A 240 -22.45 -3.34 -4.64
CA ASN A 240 -21.39 -2.94 -3.72
C ASN A 240 -20.59 -4.18 -3.28
N ILE A 241 -19.27 -4.12 -3.44
CA ILE A 241 -18.35 -5.22 -3.08
C ILE A 241 -18.19 -5.34 -1.57
N ARG A 242 -18.45 -4.26 -0.84
CA ARG A 242 -18.35 -4.25 0.62
C ARG A 242 -19.32 -5.28 1.21
N LYS A 243 -18.81 -6.45 1.52
CA LYS A 243 -19.59 -7.47 2.23
C LYS A 243 -19.78 -7.05 3.69
N ALA A 244 -20.88 -7.55 4.28
CA ALA A 244 -21.15 -7.28 5.69
C ALA A 244 -19.99 -7.74 6.61
N PHE A 245 -19.24 -8.77 6.18
CA PHE A 245 -18.12 -9.32 6.96
C PHE A 245 -16.95 -9.71 6.06
N LEU A 246 -15.73 -9.40 6.53
CA LEU A 246 -14.49 -9.96 6.00
C LEU A 246 -14.44 -11.47 6.32
N ARG A 247 -13.77 -12.24 5.49
CA ARG A 247 -13.57 -13.69 5.71
C ARG A 247 -12.57 -13.99 6.84
N SER A 248 -11.63 -13.08 7.10
CA SER A 248 -10.64 -13.21 8.16
C SER A 248 -10.45 -11.87 8.90
N PRO A 249 -10.34 -11.87 10.25
CA PRO A 249 -10.00 -10.69 11.03
C PRO A 249 -8.51 -10.33 10.97
N LEU A 250 -7.68 -11.17 10.36
CA LEU A 250 -6.24 -11.03 10.27
C LEU A 250 -5.80 -11.04 8.81
N GLU A 251 -4.88 -10.17 8.45
CA GLU A 251 -4.35 -10.09 7.09
C GLU A 251 -3.49 -11.31 6.75
N PHE A 252 -2.70 -11.77 7.73
CA PHE A 252 -1.75 -12.87 7.58
C PHE A 252 -1.74 -13.73 8.82
N SER A 253 -2.45 -14.86 8.80
CA SER A 253 -2.43 -15.79 9.91
C SER A 253 -2.79 -17.21 9.47
N ARG A 254 -2.24 -18.19 10.20
CA ARG A 254 -2.60 -19.59 10.02
C ARG A 254 -3.79 -19.92 10.92
N ILE A 255 -4.83 -20.55 10.37
CA ILE A 255 -5.86 -21.15 11.19
C ILE A 255 -5.25 -22.36 11.92
N THR A 256 -5.24 -22.29 13.23
CA THR A 256 -4.73 -23.36 14.10
C THR A 256 -5.85 -24.31 14.54
N SER A 257 -7.10 -23.81 14.61
CA SER A 257 -8.26 -24.63 14.90
C SER A 257 -9.52 -24.05 14.24
N GLY A 258 -10.28 -24.89 13.55
CA GLY A 258 -11.52 -24.53 12.90
C GLY A 258 -12.74 -24.68 13.80
N PHE A 259 -13.89 -24.24 13.28
CA PHE A 259 -15.20 -24.50 13.90
C PHE A 259 -15.45 -26.01 13.97
N SER A 260 -15.92 -26.49 15.13
CA SER A 260 -16.28 -27.88 15.33
C SER A 260 -17.45 -27.99 16.31
N SER A 261 -18.47 -28.72 15.93
CA SER A 261 -19.61 -29.00 16.82
C SER A 261 -19.22 -29.90 18.01
N SER A 262 -18.14 -30.69 17.87
CA SER A 262 -17.62 -31.57 18.92
C SER A 262 -16.15 -31.86 18.65
N ARG A 263 -15.25 -31.47 19.57
CA ARG A 263 -13.84 -31.85 19.58
C ARG A 263 -13.41 -32.29 20.96
N PHE A 264 -12.47 -33.18 21.05
CA PHE A 264 -11.86 -33.54 22.32
C PHE A 264 -10.98 -32.40 22.82
N HIS A 265 -11.26 -31.89 24.01
CA HIS A 265 -10.46 -30.83 24.63
C HIS A 265 -9.34 -31.44 25.45
N PRO A 266 -8.06 -31.29 25.08
CA PRO A 266 -6.97 -32.06 25.66
C PRO A 266 -6.74 -31.76 27.16
N ILE A 267 -6.98 -30.51 27.59
CA ILE A 267 -6.80 -30.11 28.99
C ILE A 267 -7.98 -30.56 29.88
N LEU A 268 -9.20 -30.45 29.36
CA LEU A 268 -10.41 -30.78 30.13
C LEU A 268 -10.81 -32.25 29.95
N GLN A 269 -10.17 -32.99 29.06
CA GLN A 269 -10.45 -34.38 28.71
C GLN A 269 -11.92 -34.68 28.45
N LYS A 270 -12.62 -33.72 27.83
CA LYS A 270 -14.06 -33.79 27.50
C LYS A 270 -14.30 -33.34 26.05
N TRP A 271 -15.31 -33.90 25.42
CA TRP A 271 -15.80 -33.44 24.14
C TRP A 271 -16.54 -32.11 24.32
N ARG A 272 -16.11 -31.11 23.56
CA ARG A 272 -16.69 -29.76 23.62
C ARG A 272 -16.77 -29.15 22.23
N ALA A 273 -17.83 -28.37 21.98
CA ALA A 273 -17.93 -27.59 20.76
C ALA A 273 -16.90 -26.45 20.75
N HIS A 274 -16.29 -26.24 19.61
CA HIS A 274 -15.50 -25.05 19.31
C HIS A 274 -16.30 -24.16 18.35
N ARG A 275 -16.92 -23.11 18.88
CA ARG A 275 -17.84 -22.23 18.13
C ARG A 275 -17.12 -21.04 17.50
N GLY A 276 -15.83 -21.17 17.22
CA GLY A 276 -15.01 -20.12 16.65
C GLY A 276 -13.94 -20.68 15.75
N ILE A 277 -13.07 -19.79 15.28
CA ILE A 277 -11.87 -20.10 14.51
C ILE A 277 -10.69 -19.53 15.29
N ASP A 278 -9.69 -20.38 15.58
CA ASP A 278 -8.46 -19.94 16.22
C ASP A 278 -7.42 -19.62 15.13
N TYR A 279 -6.89 -18.41 15.21
CA TYR A 279 -5.84 -17.92 14.32
C TYR A 279 -4.50 -17.88 15.09
N GLY A 280 -3.47 -18.50 14.53
CA GLY A 280 -2.11 -18.43 15.08
C GLY A 280 -1.39 -17.21 14.51
N ALA A 281 -1.09 -16.24 15.37
CA ALA A 281 -0.36 -15.04 15.02
C ALA A 281 0.58 -14.61 16.15
N PRO A 282 1.72 -13.93 15.84
CA PRO A 282 2.58 -13.34 16.85
C PRO A 282 1.83 -12.37 17.76
N THR A 283 2.24 -12.27 19.04
CA THR A 283 1.70 -11.27 19.95
C THR A 283 1.91 -9.87 19.40
N GLY A 284 0.87 -9.03 19.45
CA GLY A 284 0.89 -7.68 18.88
C GLY A 284 0.41 -7.59 17.44
N THR A 285 0.08 -8.71 16.79
CA THR A 285 -0.56 -8.69 15.46
C THR A 285 -1.89 -7.95 15.54
N ARG A 286 -2.13 -7.02 14.60
CA ARG A 286 -3.40 -6.29 14.51
C ARG A 286 -4.54 -7.23 14.16
N VAL A 287 -5.61 -7.16 14.95
CA VAL A 287 -6.89 -7.83 14.70
C VAL A 287 -7.89 -6.78 14.22
N LYS A 288 -8.41 -6.93 13.00
CA LYS A 288 -9.43 -6.03 12.43
C LYS A 288 -10.83 -6.53 12.82
N ALA A 289 -11.76 -5.59 13.03
CA ALA A 289 -13.17 -5.92 13.01
C ALA A 289 -13.54 -6.52 11.64
N THR A 290 -14.22 -7.65 11.63
CA THR A 290 -14.63 -8.29 10.37
C THR A 290 -15.76 -7.56 9.68
N GLY A 291 -16.45 -6.65 10.34
CA GLY A 291 -17.52 -5.82 9.78
C GLY A 291 -17.73 -4.54 10.58
N THR A 292 -18.47 -3.60 9.98
CA THR A 292 -18.91 -2.38 10.66
C THR A 292 -19.83 -2.74 11.82
N GLY A 293 -19.57 -2.20 13.00
CA GLY A 293 -20.36 -2.49 14.20
C GLY A 293 -20.05 -1.55 15.34
N THR A 294 -20.80 -1.71 16.43
CA THR A 294 -20.61 -0.97 17.67
C THR A 294 -19.99 -1.89 18.73
N VAL A 295 -19.03 -1.37 19.49
CA VAL A 295 -18.43 -2.11 20.60
C VAL A 295 -19.49 -2.30 21.68
N GLU A 296 -19.86 -3.54 21.93
CA GLU A 296 -20.78 -3.94 23.00
C GLU A 296 -20.04 -4.23 24.30
N TYR A 297 -18.85 -4.79 24.19
CA TYR A 297 -18.00 -5.09 25.33
C TYR A 297 -16.52 -5.03 24.93
N ALA A 298 -15.71 -4.43 25.80
CA ALA A 298 -14.25 -4.48 25.73
C ALA A 298 -13.72 -4.67 27.17
N GLY A 299 -13.03 -5.76 27.43
CA GLY A 299 -12.55 -6.07 28.77
C GLY A 299 -11.96 -7.46 28.90
N THR A 300 -11.85 -8.00 30.12
CA THR A 300 -11.37 -9.36 30.36
C THR A 300 -12.53 -10.26 30.76
N GLN A 301 -12.66 -11.41 30.10
CA GLN A 301 -13.70 -12.40 30.37
C GLN A 301 -13.09 -13.79 30.51
N GLY A 302 -13.60 -14.56 31.49
CA GLY A 302 -13.11 -15.92 31.74
C GLY A 302 -13.13 -16.81 30.49
N GLY A 303 -12.04 -17.51 30.23
CA GLY A 303 -11.88 -18.37 29.06
C GLY A 303 -11.50 -17.67 27.75
N TYR A 304 -11.76 -16.36 27.63
CA TYR A 304 -11.42 -15.56 26.43
C TYR A 304 -10.26 -14.58 26.67
N GLY A 305 -9.82 -14.36 27.91
CA GLY A 305 -8.80 -13.37 28.22
C GLY A 305 -9.30 -11.96 27.90
N LYS A 306 -8.43 -11.11 27.37
CA LYS A 306 -8.85 -9.81 26.83
C LYS A 306 -9.69 -10.03 25.58
N VAL A 307 -10.88 -9.44 25.55
CA VAL A 307 -11.90 -9.71 24.54
C VAL A 307 -12.62 -8.42 24.14
N ILE A 308 -12.92 -8.32 22.84
CA ILE A 308 -13.82 -7.33 22.27
C ILE A 308 -15.02 -8.07 21.68
N ILE A 309 -16.22 -7.57 21.97
CA ILE A 309 -17.47 -8.03 21.37
C ILE A 309 -18.08 -6.87 20.60
N LEU A 310 -18.38 -7.11 19.31
CA LEU A 310 -19.00 -6.13 18.43
C LEU A 310 -20.41 -6.58 18.06
N ARG A 311 -21.36 -5.65 18.06
CA ARG A 311 -22.70 -5.83 17.50
C ARG A 311 -22.77 -5.20 16.11
N HIS A 312 -23.26 -5.97 15.13
CA HIS A 312 -23.39 -5.58 13.73
C HIS A 312 -24.85 -5.51 13.34
N GLN A 313 -25.28 -4.35 12.85
CA GLN A 313 -26.66 -4.13 12.34
C GLN A 313 -27.77 -4.65 13.25
N GLY A 314 -27.55 -4.72 14.56
CA GLY A 314 -28.50 -5.22 15.57
C GLY A 314 -28.80 -6.71 15.50
N ARG A 315 -28.21 -7.48 14.58
CA ARG A 315 -28.56 -8.91 14.34
C ARG A 315 -27.42 -9.89 14.59
N TYR A 316 -26.19 -9.47 14.38
CA TYR A 316 -25.01 -10.33 14.47
C TYR A 316 -24.04 -9.81 15.50
N THR A 317 -23.35 -10.73 16.15
CA THR A 317 -22.30 -10.42 17.12
C THR A 317 -21.03 -11.14 16.74
N THR A 318 -19.88 -10.45 16.74
CA THR A 318 -18.57 -11.08 16.60
C THR A 318 -17.76 -10.90 17.89
N LEU A 319 -16.96 -11.91 18.22
CA LEU A 319 -16.14 -11.95 19.41
C LEU A 319 -14.69 -12.17 19.01
N TYR A 320 -13.80 -11.34 19.55
CA TYR A 320 -12.34 -11.39 19.33
C TYR A 320 -11.68 -11.59 20.68
N GLY A 321 -11.21 -12.80 20.94
CA GLY A 321 -10.62 -13.18 22.22
C GLY A 321 -9.10 -13.34 22.19
N HIS A 322 -8.50 -13.55 23.37
CA HIS A 322 -7.06 -13.74 23.57
C HIS A 322 -6.20 -12.58 23.08
N LEU A 323 -6.75 -11.35 23.14
CA LEU A 323 -6.06 -10.16 22.69
C LEU A 323 -4.92 -9.80 23.67
N SER A 324 -3.81 -9.29 23.15
CA SER A 324 -2.71 -8.77 23.99
C SER A 324 -3.03 -7.37 24.55
N GLY A 325 -3.83 -6.57 23.85
CA GLY A 325 -4.24 -5.22 24.21
C GLY A 325 -5.41 -4.74 23.38
N PHE A 326 -5.94 -3.59 23.74
CA PHE A 326 -6.94 -2.84 22.99
C PHE A 326 -6.26 -1.64 22.32
N ALA A 327 -6.71 -1.24 21.14
CA ALA A 327 -6.23 -0.05 20.41
C ALA A 327 -7.07 1.18 20.78
#